data_0448743009e5d28ce5670eead33cf45e
#
_entry.id   0448743009e5d28ce5670eead33cf45e
#
_cell.length_a   1.000
_cell.length_b   1.000
_cell.length_c   1.000
_cell.angle_alpha   90.00
_cell.angle_beta   90.00
_cell.angle_gamma   90.00
#
_symmetry.space_group_name_H-M   'P 1'
#
loop_
_entity.id
_entity.type
_entity.pdbx_description
1 polymer ?
#
loop_
_entity_poly.entity_id
_entity_poly.type
_entity_poly.pdbx_seq_one_letter_code
_entity_poly.pdbx_strand_id
1 'polypeptide(L)'
;MNLSFYIAKRYAVSFSRNKAINIITGIASVGIIASTMALFVFLSVFSGLKEFSLNFANASDPDLRIETTSGKTFLVSPKQEELLKKSNNINSFSKIIEERVYFMYDNKELVAHIKGVDNHFIQVTDFNNHLYAGEWFENNSENVVIGADISRKLGLGLFDYNNALEAYVPKPGKGDIENANEAFNKSLLFPSGIYSINEELDGKYVFCSIGLAQHFLDLKNNEITNIEIKLKPNTDENKARKELNSILGNDIKIKNRAQLNDSLYKML
;
A
#
# COMPACT_ATOMS: atom_id res chain seq x y z
N MET A 1 -22.70 -5.48 54.31
CA MET A 1 -23.58 -5.74 53.16
C MET A 1 -24.41 -4.48 52.92
N ASN A 2 -24.26 -3.83 51.72
CA ASN A 2 -24.94 -2.57 51.46
C ASN A 2 -26.45 -2.79 51.38
N LEU A 3 -27.23 -2.14 52.30
CA LEU A 3 -28.67 -2.25 52.40
C LEU A 3 -29.36 -1.95 51.06
N SER A 4 -28.86 -0.98 50.31
CA SER A 4 -29.32 -0.62 48.96
C SER A 4 -29.18 -1.76 47.97
N PHE A 5 -28.08 -2.50 47.98
CA PHE A 5 -27.87 -3.66 47.12
C PHE A 5 -28.77 -4.84 47.48
N TYR A 6 -29.02 -5.07 48.79
CA TYR A 6 -29.94 -6.08 49.25
C TYR A 6 -31.38 -5.80 48.78
N ILE A 7 -31.84 -4.54 48.94
CA ILE A 7 -33.15 -4.09 48.51
C ILE A 7 -33.30 -4.24 47.00
N ALA A 8 -32.29 -3.76 46.21
CA ALA A 8 -32.30 -3.85 44.75
C ALA A 8 -32.40 -5.32 44.26
N LYS A 9 -31.59 -6.23 44.84
CA LYS A 9 -31.64 -7.67 44.54
C LYS A 9 -33.00 -8.29 44.86
N ARG A 10 -33.59 -7.93 45.98
CA ARG A 10 -34.92 -8.44 46.39
C ARG A 10 -36.01 -7.95 45.46
N TYR A 11 -35.96 -6.69 44.99
CA TYR A 11 -36.94 -6.14 44.03
C TYR A 11 -36.75 -6.74 42.63
N ALA A 12 -35.53 -6.98 42.19
CA ALA A 12 -35.24 -7.57 40.89
C ALA A 12 -35.77 -9.01 40.73
N VAL A 13 -35.83 -9.77 41.85
CA VAL A 13 -36.26 -11.19 41.86
C VAL A 13 -37.71 -11.34 42.38
N SER A 14 -38.34 -10.28 42.89
CA SER A 14 -39.69 -10.32 43.44
C SER A 14 -40.73 -10.34 42.33
N PHE A 15 -41.48 -11.42 42.24
CA PHE A 15 -42.63 -11.48 41.34
C PHE A 15 -43.79 -10.67 41.90
N SER A 16 -44.24 -9.66 41.15
CA SER A 16 -45.45 -8.90 41.48
C SER A 16 -46.68 -9.81 41.37
N ARG A 17 -47.69 -9.52 42.22
CA ARG A 17 -49.02 -10.24 42.19
C ARG A 17 -49.73 -10.05 40.84
N ASN A 18 -49.43 -8.99 40.09
CA ASN A 18 -49.94 -8.74 38.75
C ASN A 18 -49.07 -9.40 37.70
N LYS A 19 -49.53 -10.50 37.10
CA LYS A 19 -48.84 -11.27 36.04
C LYS A 19 -48.43 -10.40 34.85
N ALA A 20 -49.22 -9.39 34.49
CA ALA A 20 -48.96 -8.47 33.37
C ALA A 20 -47.65 -7.68 33.58
N ILE A 21 -47.37 -7.18 34.78
CA ILE A 21 -46.16 -6.41 35.10
C ILE A 21 -44.91 -7.30 34.94
N ASN A 22 -44.97 -8.55 35.41
CA ASN A 22 -43.84 -9.49 35.29
C ASN A 22 -43.52 -9.84 33.83
N ILE A 23 -44.58 -9.98 33.01
CA ILE A 23 -44.41 -10.25 31.57
C ILE A 23 -43.75 -9.05 30.86
N ILE A 24 -44.27 -7.83 31.12
CA ILE A 24 -43.69 -6.60 30.53
C ILE A 24 -42.22 -6.43 30.94
N THR A 25 -41.90 -6.60 32.22
CA THR A 25 -40.55 -6.51 32.74
C THR A 25 -39.63 -7.59 32.12
N GLY A 26 -40.16 -8.81 31.96
CA GLY A 26 -39.43 -9.90 31.30
C GLY A 26 -39.10 -9.59 29.84
N ILE A 27 -40.09 -9.12 29.06
CA ILE A 27 -39.89 -8.72 27.67
C ILE A 27 -38.91 -7.56 27.56
N ALA A 28 -39.02 -6.54 28.42
CA ALA A 28 -38.09 -5.41 28.44
C ALA A 28 -36.63 -5.86 28.76
N SER A 29 -36.48 -6.76 29.74
CA SER A 29 -35.16 -7.32 30.09
C SER A 29 -34.52 -8.11 28.95
N VAL A 30 -35.31 -8.97 28.28
CA VAL A 30 -34.89 -9.73 27.09
C VAL A 30 -34.50 -8.75 25.97
N GLY A 31 -35.30 -7.71 25.75
CA GLY A 31 -34.99 -6.68 24.74
C GLY A 31 -33.66 -5.97 25.00
N ILE A 32 -33.38 -5.58 26.24
CA ILE A 32 -32.11 -4.94 26.62
C ILE A 32 -30.94 -5.91 26.42
N ILE A 33 -31.10 -7.17 26.86
CA ILE A 33 -30.03 -8.19 26.69
C ILE A 33 -29.77 -8.42 25.21
N ALA A 34 -30.81 -8.61 24.40
CA ALA A 34 -30.67 -8.83 22.97
C ALA A 34 -29.99 -7.65 22.25
N SER A 35 -30.40 -6.41 22.58
CA SER A 35 -29.81 -5.20 22.00
C SER A 35 -28.32 -5.03 22.38
N THR A 36 -28.02 -5.27 23.65
CA THR A 36 -26.62 -5.19 24.14
C THR A 36 -25.75 -6.25 23.48
N MET A 37 -26.27 -7.48 23.36
CA MET A 37 -25.56 -8.58 22.70
C MET A 37 -25.34 -8.29 21.21
N ALA A 38 -26.35 -7.79 20.52
CA ALA A 38 -26.24 -7.40 19.11
C ALA A 38 -25.19 -6.30 18.91
N LEU A 39 -25.21 -5.28 19.77
CA LEU A 39 -24.21 -4.20 19.71
C LEU A 39 -22.78 -4.73 19.98
N PHE A 40 -22.63 -5.60 20.98
CA PHE A 40 -21.33 -6.20 21.28
C PHE A 40 -20.79 -7.03 20.12
N VAL A 41 -21.63 -7.89 19.52
CA VAL A 41 -21.24 -8.68 18.33
C VAL A 41 -20.88 -7.78 17.17
N PHE A 42 -21.66 -6.75 16.89
CA PHE A 42 -21.39 -5.79 15.82
C PHE A 42 -20.02 -5.09 16.03
N LEU A 43 -19.76 -4.55 17.20
CA LEU A 43 -18.50 -3.87 17.51
C LEU A 43 -17.30 -4.83 17.46
N SER A 44 -17.46 -6.08 17.93
CA SER A 44 -16.42 -7.09 17.89
C SER A 44 -16.05 -7.49 16.46
N VAL A 45 -17.05 -7.74 15.61
CA VAL A 45 -16.84 -8.08 14.19
C VAL A 45 -16.21 -6.90 13.46
N PHE A 46 -16.70 -5.68 13.70
CA PHE A 46 -16.14 -4.47 13.08
C PHE A 46 -14.68 -4.23 13.47
N SER A 47 -14.35 -4.38 14.77
CA SER A 47 -12.98 -4.25 15.26
C SER A 47 -12.05 -5.30 14.63
N GLY A 48 -12.50 -6.56 14.53
CA GLY A 48 -11.75 -7.62 13.88
C GLY A 48 -11.54 -7.39 12.38
N LEU A 49 -12.59 -6.92 11.68
CA LEU A 49 -12.47 -6.58 10.25
C LEU A 49 -11.51 -5.42 10.01
N LYS A 50 -11.55 -4.40 10.88
CA LYS A 50 -10.62 -3.29 10.84
C LYS A 50 -9.17 -3.75 10.99
N GLU A 51 -8.86 -4.54 12.00
CA GLU A 51 -7.51 -5.08 12.24
C GLU A 51 -7.04 -5.95 11.08
N PHE A 52 -7.93 -6.82 10.56
CA PHE A 52 -7.65 -7.64 9.39
C PHE A 52 -7.31 -6.80 8.16
N SER A 53 -8.12 -5.79 7.84
CA SER A 53 -7.88 -4.91 6.68
C SER A 53 -6.56 -4.13 6.80
N LEU A 54 -6.24 -3.65 8.00
CA LEU A 54 -4.98 -2.95 8.26
C LEU A 54 -3.76 -3.87 8.15
N ASN A 55 -3.87 -5.13 8.55
CA ASN A 55 -2.78 -6.09 8.42
C ASN A 55 -2.45 -6.40 6.96
N PHE A 56 -3.44 -6.46 6.07
CA PHE A 56 -3.19 -6.60 4.63
C PHE A 56 -2.50 -5.38 4.03
N ALA A 57 -2.93 -4.17 4.37
CA ALA A 57 -2.29 -2.95 3.92
C ALA A 57 -0.85 -2.83 4.47
N ASN A 58 -0.64 -3.24 5.73
CA ASN A 58 0.67 -3.15 6.38
C ASN A 58 1.72 -4.12 5.84
N ALA A 59 1.33 -5.25 5.23
CA ALA A 59 2.27 -6.24 4.73
C ALA A 59 3.14 -5.73 3.56
N SER A 60 2.58 -4.85 2.73
CA SER A 60 3.25 -4.32 1.53
C SER A 60 3.68 -2.85 1.64
N ASP A 61 3.24 -2.13 2.69
CA ASP A 61 3.56 -0.72 2.86
C ASP A 61 4.85 -0.51 3.67
N PRO A 62 5.68 0.46 3.26
CA PRO A 62 6.83 0.89 4.05
C PRO A 62 6.38 1.59 5.35
N ASP A 63 7.25 1.68 6.36
CA ASP A 63 6.96 2.44 7.56
C ASP A 63 6.79 3.94 7.27
N LEU A 64 7.68 4.45 6.39
CA LEU A 64 7.63 5.83 5.91
C LEU A 64 7.85 5.86 4.40
N ARG A 65 7.11 6.76 3.71
CA ARG A 65 7.35 7.13 2.31
C ARG A 65 7.68 8.61 2.24
N ILE A 66 8.74 8.94 1.52
CA ILE A 66 9.20 10.31 1.28
C ILE A 66 8.91 10.67 -0.16
N GLU A 67 8.20 11.76 -0.37
CA GLU A 67 7.86 12.31 -1.66
C GLU A 67 8.32 13.77 -1.72
N THR A 68 8.47 14.35 -2.91
CA THR A 68 8.70 15.79 -3.06
C THR A 68 7.42 16.59 -2.77
N THR A 69 7.57 17.81 -2.29
CA THR A 69 6.45 18.77 -2.14
C THR A 69 6.15 19.50 -3.44
N SER A 70 7.10 19.52 -4.39
CA SER A 70 6.98 20.24 -5.67
C SER A 70 7.43 19.34 -6.82
N GLY A 71 6.61 19.23 -7.85
CA GLY A 71 6.87 18.35 -8.98
C GLY A 71 6.55 16.88 -8.71
N LYS A 72 7.03 16.00 -9.58
CA LYS A 72 6.86 14.54 -9.50
C LYS A 72 8.11 13.81 -9.02
N THR A 73 9.27 14.37 -9.28
CA THR A 73 10.57 13.75 -9.07
C THR A 73 11.50 14.66 -8.27
N PHE A 74 12.50 14.09 -7.64
CA PHE A 74 13.58 14.81 -6.97
C PHE A 74 14.90 14.04 -7.08
N LEU A 75 16.01 14.77 -6.88
CA LEU A 75 17.35 14.21 -6.97
C LEU A 75 17.85 13.80 -5.58
N VAL A 76 18.41 12.61 -5.47
CA VAL A 76 19.08 12.15 -4.25
C VAL A 76 20.58 12.07 -4.52
N SER A 77 21.34 12.88 -3.80
CA SER A 77 22.80 12.89 -3.93
C SER A 77 23.44 11.67 -3.26
N PRO A 78 24.63 11.23 -3.73
CA PRO A 78 25.36 10.13 -3.08
C PRO A 78 25.65 10.38 -1.60
N LYS A 79 25.87 11.66 -1.23
CA LYS A 79 26.06 12.06 0.17
C LYS A 79 24.81 11.83 1.02
N GLN A 80 23.63 12.13 0.49
CA GLN A 80 22.36 11.88 1.18
C GLN A 80 22.10 10.37 1.32
N GLU A 81 22.38 9.57 0.28
CA GLU A 81 22.30 8.10 0.38
C GLU A 81 23.24 7.54 1.45
N GLU A 82 24.45 8.06 1.55
CA GLU A 82 25.41 7.64 2.58
C GLU A 82 24.91 7.99 4.00
N LEU A 83 24.32 9.16 4.18
CA LEU A 83 23.73 9.57 5.45
C LEU A 83 22.52 8.71 5.83
N LEU A 84 21.65 8.36 4.87
CA LEU A 84 20.55 7.43 5.09
C LEU A 84 21.06 6.04 5.52
N LYS A 85 22.10 5.50 4.89
CA LYS A 85 22.73 4.22 5.27
C LYS A 85 23.34 4.25 6.67
N LYS A 86 23.86 5.38 7.13
CA LYS A 86 24.49 5.55 8.45
C LYS A 86 23.48 5.87 9.56
N SER A 87 22.21 6.08 9.24
CA SER A 87 21.19 6.42 10.22
C SER A 87 21.00 5.32 11.28
N ASN A 88 20.89 5.74 12.53
CA ASN A 88 20.59 4.82 13.64
C ASN A 88 19.11 4.43 13.71
N ASN A 89 18.21 5.17 13.04
CA ASN A 89 16.77 4.99 13.07
C ASN A 89 16.25 4.18 11.87
N ILE A 90 17.00 4.12 10.76
CA ILE A 90 16.62 3.45 9.53
C ILE A 90 17.19 2.03 9.54
N ASN A 91 16.35 1.03 9.24
CA ASN A 91 16.79 -0.34 9.02
C ASN A 91 17.21 -0.55 7.56
N SER A 92 16.35 -0.16 6.64
CA SER A 92 16.58 -0.22 5.19
C SER A 92 15.77 0.87 4.48
N PHE A 93 16.20 1.25 3.29
CA PHE A 93 15.45 2.14 2.42
C PHE A 93 15.61 1.71 0.97
N SER A 94 14.64 2.04 0.14
CA SER A 94 14.63 1.78 -1.29
C SER A 94 14.25 3.05 -2.06
N LYS A 95 14.96 3.27 -3.16
CA LYS A 95 14.64 4.33 -4.13
C LYS A 95 13.59 3.81 -5.08
N ILE A 96 12.54 4.59 -5.30
CA ILE A 96 11.39 4.19 -6.09
C ILE A 96 11.14 5.19 -7.21
N ILE A 97 10.77 4.66 -8.36
CA ILE A 97 10.19 5.42 -9.47
C ILE A 97 8.81 4.85 -9.72
N GLU A 98 7.79 5.67 -9.55
CA GLU A 98 6.39 5.28 -9.76
C GLU A 98 5.74 6.26 -10.74
N GLU A 99 5.21 5.74 -11.85
CA GLU A 99 4.49 6.54 -12.84
C GLU A 99 3.32 5.73 -13.41
N ARG A 100 2.27 6.46 -13.81
CA ARG A 100 1.09 5.88 -14.44
C ARG A 100 1.39 5.61 -15.92
N VAL A 101 1.17 4.38 -16.35
CA VAL A 101 1.56 3.86 -17.67
C VAL A 101 0.37 3.17 -18.32
N TYR A 102 0.27 3.31 -19.63
CA TYR A 102 -0.65 2.56 -20.45
C TYR A 102 0.05 1.29 -20.95
N PHE A 103 -0.53 0.15 -20.62
CA PHE A 103 -0.06 -1.17 -21.01
C PHE A 103 -0.94 -1.76 -22.07
N MET A 104 -0.34 -2.40 -23.07
CA MET A 104 -1.04 -3.09 -24.14
C MET A 104 -0.45 -4.50 -24.36
N TYR A 105 -1.30 -5.48 -24.49
CA TYR A 105 -0.93 -6.86 -24.78
C TYR A 105 -2.05 -7.55 -25.55
N ASP A 106 -1.74 -8.11 -26.74
CA ASP A 106 -2.68 -8.87 -27.58
C ASP A 106 -4.05 -8.17 -27.75
N ASN A 107 -4.03 -6.90 -28.19
CA ASN A 107 -5.22 -6.03 -28.35
C ASN A 107 -6.02 -5.75 -27.07
N LYS A 108 -5.52 -6.11 -25.90
CA LYS A 108 -6.06 -5.69 -24.60
C LYS A 108 -5.23 -4.56 -24.04
N GLU A 109 -5.89 -3.68 -23.33
CA GLU A 109 -5.29 -2.47 -22.80
C GLU A 109 -5.64 -2.27 -21.33
N LEU A 110 -4.71 -1.72 -20.57
CA LEU A 110 -4.89 -1.43 -19.15
C LEU A 110 -4.02 -0.24 -18.75
N VAL A 111 -4.57 0.62 -17.91
CA VAL A 111 -3.79 1.67 -17.24
C VAL A 111 -3.47 1.21 -15.83
N ALA A 112 -2.16 1.10 -15.54
CA ALA A 112 -1.65 0.73 -14.23
C ALA A 112 -0.40 1.57 -13.92
N HIS A 113 0.31 1.25 -12.85
CA HIS A 113 1.53 1.96 -12.47
C HIS A 113 2.75 1.06 -12.71
N ILE A 114 3.75 1.58 -13.41
CA ILE A 114 5.08 0.99 -13.36
C ILE A 114 5.75 1.42 -12.06
N LYS A 115 6.37 0.47 -11.37
CA LYS A 115 7.11 0.74 -10.12
C LYS A 115 8.53 0.21 -10.28
N GLY A 116 9.44 1.10 -10.65
CA GLY A 116 10.88 0.82 -10.69
C GLY A 116 11.47 0.81 -9.29
N VAL A 117 12.11 -0.28 -8.93
CA VAL A 117 12.65 -0.49 -7.58
C VAL A 117 14.13 -0.89 -7.61
N ASP A 118 14.88 -0.53 -6.57
CA ASP A 118 16.26 -0.96 -6.39
C ASP A 118 16.36 -2.28 -5.62
N ASN A 119 17.58 -2.80 -5.46
CA ASN A 119 17.83 -4.10 -4.80
C ASN A 119 17.46 -4.14 -3.32
N HIS A 120 17.23 -3.00 -2.70
CA HIS A 120 16.89 -2.92 -1.29
C HIS A 120 15.38 -2.98 -1.06
N PHE A 121 14.58 -2.93 -2.13
CA PHE A 121 13.11 -2.93 -2.04
C PHE A 121 12.57 -4.12 -1.27
N ILE A 122 13.06 -5.32 -1.53
CA ILE A 122 12.65 -6.55 -0.83
C ILE A 122 13.03 -6.57 0.65
N GLN A 123 13.93 -5.68 1.11
CA GLN A 123 14.28 -5.51 2.52
C GLN A 123 13.38 -4.49 3.21
N VAL A 124 12.73 -3.63 2.44
CA VAL A 124 11.80 -2.59 2.94
C VAL A 124 10.39 -3.12 3.01
N THR A 125 9.99 -3.93 2.05
CA THR A 125 8.64 -4.47 1.90
C THR A 125 8.66 -6.00 1.79
N ASP A 126 7.52 -6.65 2.03
CA ASP A 126 7.41 -8.10 1.97
C ASP A 126 6.88 -8.63 0.61
N PHE A 127 6.93 -7.81 -0.46
CA PHE A 127 6.41 -8.22 -1.79
C PHE A 127 7.00 -9.52 -2.32
N ASN A 128 8.29 -9.78 -2.04
CA ASN A 128 8.94 -11.02 -2.46
C ASN A 128 8.29 -12.28 -1.87
N ASN A 129 7.72 -12.18 -0.67
CA ASN A 129 7.03 -13.30 -0.01
C ASN A 129 5.63 -13.56 -0.59
N HIS A 130 5.13 -12.67 -1.42
CA HIS A 130 3.83 -12.75 -2.08
C HIS A 130 3.94 -13.11 -3.58
N LEU A 131 5.10 -13.58 -4.01
CA LEU A 131 5.27 -14.09 -5.37
C LEU A 131 4.44 -15.36 -5.54
N TYR A 132 3.42 -15.30 -6.42
CA TYR A 132 2.50 -16.39 -6.69
C TYR A 132 3.07 -17.39 -7.70
N ALA A 133 3.78 -16.90 -8.72
CA ALA A 133 4.39 -17.72 -9.75
C ALA A 133 5.61 -17.01 -10.36
N GLY A 134 6.55 -17.79 -10.91
CA GLY A 134 7.75 -17.28 -11.57
C GLY A 134 8.82 -16.80 -10.59
N GLU A 135 9.60 -15.83 -11.03
CA GLU A 135 10.77 -15.32 -10.30
C GLU A 135 10.76 -13.78 -10.28
N TRP A 136 11.40 -13.21 -9.24
CA TRP A 136 11.66 -11.78 -9.18
C TRP A 136 12.71 -11.41 -10.26
N PHE A 137 12.56 -10.26 -10.89
CA PHE A 137 13.47 -9.83 -11.97
C PHE A 137 14.90 -9.58 -11.46
N GLU A 138 15.86 -9.79 -12.32
CA GLU A 138 17.25 -9.39 -12.09
C GLU A 138 17.45 -7.92 -12.45
N ASN A 139 18.52 -7.32 -11.87
CA ASN A 139 18.89 -5.95 -12.21
C ASN A 139 19.25 -5.80 -13.69
N ASN A 140 18.86 -4.68 -14.26
CA ASN A 140 19.09 -4.32 -15.66
C ASN A 140 18.50 -5.30 -16.70
N SER A 141 17.47 -6.05 -16.32
CA SER A 141 16.69 -6.84 -17.27
C SER A 141 15.42 -6.10 -17.70
N GLU A 142 14.86 -6.46 -18.85
CA GLU A 142 13.55 -6.01 -19.31
C GLU A 142 12.42 -6.84 -18.68
N ASN A 143 12.78 -7.73 -17.76
CA ASN A 143 11.84 -8.55 -17.03
C ASN A 143 11.08 -7.75 -15.99
N VAL A 144 9.81 -8.09 -15.80
CA VAL A 144 8.91 -7.42 -14.87
C VAL A 144 8.13 -8.43 -14.04
N VAL A 145 7.73 -8.01 -12.84
CA VAL A 145 6.81 -8.76 -11.99
C VAL A 145 5.47 -8.03 -11.98
N ILE A 146 4.41 -8.72 -12.36
CA ILE A 146 3.07 -8.14 -12.54
C ILE A 146 2.11 -8.64 -11.46
N GLY A 147 1.10 -7.85 -11.14
CA GLY A 147 0.05 -8.30 -10.24
C GLY A 147 -0.89 -9.31 -10.89
N ALA A 148 -1.44 -10.22 -10.11
CA ALA A 148 -2.32 -11.29 -10.59
C ALA A 148 -3.56 -10.76 -11.31
N ASP A 149 -4.11 -9.62 -10.91
CA ASP A 149 -5.26 -9.00 -11.58
C ASP A 149 -4.87 -8.41 -12.95
N ILE A 150 -3.67 -7.80 -13.06
CA ILE A 150 -3.13 -7.32 -14.34
C ILE A 150 -2.94 -8.48 -15.30
N SER A 151 -2.29 -9.58 -14.83
CA SER A 151 -2.11 -10.82 -15.62
C SER A 151 -3.45 -11.35 -16.14
N ARG A 152 -4.47 -11.44 -15.28
CA ARG A 152 -5.81 -11.93 -15.62
C ARG A 152 -6.51 -11.02 -16.63
N LYS A 153 -6.49 -9.70 -16.44
CA LYS A 153 -7.17 -8.72 -17.31
C LYS A 153 -6.57 -8.69 -18.71
N LEU A 154 -5.25 -8.73 -18.80
CA LEU A 154 -4.55 -8.72 -20.08
C LEU A 154 -4.45 -10.14 -20.71
N GLY A 155 -4.63 -11.20 -19.93
CA GLY A 155 -4.40 -12.58 -20.38
C GLY A 155 -2.92 -12.90 -20.54
N LEU A 156 -2.06 -12.25 -19.74
CA LEU A 156 -0.61 -12.43 -19.76
C LEU A 156 -0.20 -13.73 -19.08
N GLY A 157 0.62 -14.53 -19.77
CA GLY A 157 1.37 -15.65 -19.21
C GLY A 157 2.78 -15.24 -18.76
N LEU A 158 3.47 -16.15 -18.10
CA LEU A 158 4.90 -15.99 -17.78
C LEU A 158 5.76 -16.50 -18.93
N PHE A 159 6.91 -15.87 -19.15
CA PHE A 159 7.93 -16.30 -20.11
C PHE A 159 7.43 -16.40 -21.56
N ASP A 160 6.40 -15.63 -21.92
CA ASP A 160 5.99 -15.50 -23.33
C ASP A 160 6.89 -14.47 -24.03
N TYR A 161 8.00 -14.96 -24.59
CA TYR A 161 8.95 -14.12 -25.32
C TYR A 161 8.51 -13.81 -26.77
N ASN A 162 7.41 -14.41 -27.24
CA ASN A 162 6.88 -14.14 -28.59
C ASN A 162 6.02 -12.86 -28.59
N ASN A 163 5.36 -12.58 -27.47
CA ASN A 163 4.52 -11.39 -27.29
C ASN A 163 5.00 -10.61 -26.06
N ALA A 164 5.54 -9.43 -26.30
CA ALA A 164 5.95 -8.54 -25.21
C ALA A 164 4.76 -7.74 -24.65
N LEU A 165 4.77 -7.46 -23.38
CA LEU A 165 3.91 -6.45 -22.77
C LEU A 165 4.42 -5.07 -23.19
N GLU A 166 3.65 -4.36 -23.99
CA GLU A 166 4.00 -3.02 -24.42
C GLU A 166 3.59 -1.98 -23.36
N ALA A 167 4.54 -1.11 -22.99
CA ALA A 167 4.32 -0.02 -22.06
C ALA A 167 4.47 1.33 -22.77
N TYR A 168 3.54 2.24 -22.54
CA TYR A 168 3.53 3.57 -23.15
C TYR A 168 3.36 4.65 -22.08
N VAL A 169 4.20 5.69 -22.15
CA VAL A 169 4.08 6.88 -21.31
C VAL A 169 4.22 8.13 -22.17
N PRO A 170 3.39 9.18 -21.96
CA PRO A 170 3.54 10.42 -22.69
C PRO A 170 4.91 11.06 -22.42
N LYS A 171 5.61 11.50 -23.46
CA LYS A 171 6.86 12.24 -23.30
C LYS A 171 6.60 13.57 -22.60
N PRO A 172 7.43 13.96 -21.63
CA PRO A 172 7.34 15.28 -21.05
C PRO A 172 7.73 16.32 -22.12
N GLY A 173 6.84 17.27 -22.38
CA GLY A 173 7.12 18.32 -23.37
C GLY A 173 5.99 19.33 -23.49
N LYS A 174 6.33 20.53 -24.00
CA LYS A 174 5.40 21.58 -24.42
C LYS A 174 5.59 21.76 -25.92
N GLY A 175 4.72 21.23 -26.74
CA GLY A 175 4.78 21.42 -28.20
C GLY A 175 3.64 20.70 -28.90
N ASP A 176 3.39 21.10 -30.14
CA ASP A 176 2.45 20.40 -31.01
C ASP A 176 3.03 19.04 -31.39
N ILE A 177 2.24 17.99 -31.23
CA ILE A 177 2.62 16.64 -31.57
C ILE A 177 2.32 16.45 -33.05
N GLU A 178 3.35 16.48 -33.92
CA GLU A 178 3.19 16.25 -35.34
C GLU A 178 2.92 14.78 -35.69
N ASN A 179 3.46 13.85 -34.88
CA ASN A 179 3.30 12.42 -35.04
C ASN A 179 2.92 11.74 -33.72
N ALA A 180 1.83 10.99 -33.69
CA ALA A 180 1.39 10.24 -32.50
C ALA A 180 2.46 9.28 -31.96
N ASN A 181 3.31 8.69 -32.81
CA ASN A 181 4.40 7.80 -32.43
C ASN A 181 5.55 8.52 -31.70
N GLU A 182 5.70 9.81 -31.88
CA GLU A 182 6.72 10.63 -31.20
C GLU A 182 6.26 11.15 -29.85
N ALA A 183 4.95 11.07 -29.59
CA ALA A 183 4.32 11.55 -28.38
C ALA A 183 4.59 10.69 -27.14
N PHE A 184 4.99 9.45 -27.35
CA PHE A 184 5.12 8.45 -26.28
C PHE A 184 6.53 7.85 -26.27
N ASN A 185 7.04 7.58 -25.06
CA ASN A 185 8.09 6.59 -24.88
C ASN A 185 7.43 5.21 -24.87
N LYS A 186 8.05 4.25 -25.56
CA LYS A 186 7.62 2.86 -25.61
C LYS A 186 8.69 1.96 -25.01
N SER A 187 8.29 0.98 -24.22
CA SER A 187 9.16 -0.11 -23.73
C SER A 187 8.48 -1.45 -23.94
N LEU A 188 9.27 -2.48 -24.22
CA LEU A 188 8.83 -3.86 -24.31
C LEU A 188 9.25 -4.57 -23.02
N LEU A 189 8.30 -5.19 -22.34
CA LEU A 189 8.48 -5.79 -21.03
C LEU A 189 8.12 -7.28 -21.09
N PHE A 190 8.84 -8.10 -20.34
CA PHE A 190 8.64 -9.55 -20.31
C PHE A 190 8.29 -10.00 -18.89
N PRO A 191 7.06 -10.47 -18.64
CA PRO A 191 6.67 -10.97 -17.33
C PRO A 191 7.48 -12.21 -16.93
N SER A 192 8.28 -12.09 -15.87
CA SER A 192 9.04 -13.18 -15.24
C SER A 192 8.40 -13.68 -13.96
N GLY A 193 7.51 -12.91 -13.35
CA GLY A 193 6.82 -13.27 -12.12
C GLY A 193 5.45 -12.64 -11.99
N ILE A 194 4.60 -13.29 -11.20
CA ILE A 194 3.27 -12.80 -10.82
C ILE A 194 3.20 -12.77 -9.31
N TYR A 195 2.86 -11.62 -8.72
CA TYR A 195 2.57 -11.50 -7.29
C TYR A 195 1.07 -11.45 -7.03
N SER A 196 0.64 -11.86 -5.83
CA SER A 196 -0.74 -11.76 -5.38
C SER A 196 -0.81 -11.43 -3.89
N ILE A 197 -1.42 -10.29 -3.55
CA ILE A 197 -1.62 -9.79 -2.19
C ILE A 197 -3.09 -9.52 -1.94
N ASN A 198 -3.66 -8.59 -2.72
CA ASN A 198 -5.07 -8.24 -2.71
C ASN A 198 -5.46 -7.61 -4.06
N GLU A 199 -6.76 -7.53 -4.35
CA GLU A 199 -7.28 -7.07 -5.64
C GLU A 199 -6.80 -5.65 -6.01
N GLU A 200 -6.70 -4.74 -5.03
CA GLU A 200 -6.25 -3.37 -5.26
C GLU A 200 -4.78 -3.32 -5.72
N LEU A 201 -3.89 -3.98 -4.98
CA LEU A 201 -2.45 -4.00 -5.29
C LEU A 201 -2.16 -4.84 -6.54
N ASP A 202 -2.84 -5.98 -6.70
CA ASP A 202 -2.69 -6.88 -7.83
C ASP A 202 -3.11 -6.24 -9.16
N GLY A 203 -4.01 -5.25 -9.10
CA GLY A 203 -4.43 -4.45 -10.26
C GLY A 203 -3.61 -3.16 -10.47
N LYS A 204 -2.70 -2.83 -9.56
CA LYS A 204 -2.08 -1.50 -9.53
C LYS A 204 -0.67 -1.47 -10.08
N TYR A 205 0.20 -2.43 -9.75
CA TYR A 205 1.63 -2.31 -10.01
C TYR A 205 2.18 -3.35 -10.98
N VAL A 206 3.06 -2.86 -11.87
CA VAL A 206 4.03 -3.62 -12.65
C VAL A 206 5.41 -3.25 -12.12
N PHE A 207 6.10 -4.16 -11.46
CA PHE A 207 7.44 -3.95 -10.89
C PHE A 207 8.52 -4.19 -11.93
N CYS A 208 9.51 -3.31 -11.97
CA CYS A 208 10.70 -3.46 -12.81
C CYS A 208 11.95 -2.95 -12.08
N SER A 209 13.13 -3.12 -12.68
CA SER A 209 14.34 -2.53 -12.15
C SER A 209 14.28 -0.99 -12.22
N ILE A 210 14.89 -0.32 -11.25
CA ILE A 210 14.93 1.15 -11.22
C ILE A 210 15.62 1.72 -12.47
N GLY A 211 16.65 1.03 -13.01
CA GLY A 211 17.34 1.43 -14.23
C GLY A 211 16.44 1.38 -15.46
N LEU A 212 15.61 0.34 -15.58
CA LEU A 212 14.60 0.24 -16.65
C LEU A 212 13.60 1.40 -16.57
N ALA A 213 13.07 1.67 -15.37
CA ALA A 213 12.12 2.76 -15.16
C ALA A 213 12.73 4.12 -15.49
N GLN A 214 14.00 4.37 -15.10
CA GLN A 214 14.72 5.60 -15.43
C GLN A 214 14.86 5.79 -16.94
N HIS A 215 15.28 4.74 -17.64
CA HIS A 215 15.43 4.80 -19.10
C HIS A 215 14.09 5.00 -19.80
N PHE A 216 13.07 4.26 -19.41
CA PHE A 216 11.71 4.34 -19.99
C PHE A 216 11.06 5.72 -19.79
N LEU A 217 11.28 6.35 -18.64
CA LEU A 217 10.69 7.65 -18.28
C LEU A 217 11.59 8.85 -18.61
N ASP A 218 12.76 8.61 -19.24
CA ASP A 218 13.76 9.63 -19.58
C ASP A 218 14.23 10.44 -18.34
N LEU A 219 14.44 9.74 -17.22
CA LEU A 219 14.91 10.31 -15.96
C LEU A 219 16.42 10.18 -15.80
N LYS A 220 17.02 11.09 -15.04
CA LYS A 220 18.44 11.02 -14.68
C LYS A 220 18.71 9.89 -13.67
N ASN A 221 19.93 9.36 -13.64
CA ASN A 221 20.31 8.21 -12.78
C ASN A 221 20.01 8.39 -11.28
N ASN A 222 19.99 9.61 -10.75
CA ASN A 222 19.69 9.90 -9.35
C ASN A 222 18.31 10.53 -9.15
N GLU A 223 17.49 10.56 -10.18
CA GLU A 223 16.14 11.10 -10.16
C GLU A 223 15.14 10.01 -9.83
N ILE A 224 14.34 10.26 -8.82
CA ILE A 224 13.37 9.31 -8.27
C ILE A 224 12.05 10.01 -7.92
N THR A 225 10.98 9.24 -7.76
CA THR A 225 9.66 9.79 -7.35
C THR A 225 9.47 9.75 -5.84
N ASN A 226 9.96 8.70 -5.18
CA ASN A 226 9.85 8.56 -3.72
C ASN A 226 10.97 7.68 -3.14
N ILE A 227 11.12 7.73 -1.81
CA ILE A 227 11.94 6.80 -1.03
C ILE A 227 11.02 6.07 -0.08
N GLU A 228 11.07 4.75 -0.08
CA GLU A 228 10.39 3.91 0.89
C GLU A 228 11.37 3.46 1.97
N ILE A 229 10.95 3.56 3.23
CA ILE A 229 11.81 3.34 4.41
C ILE A 229 11.18 2.33 5.35
N LYS A 230 12.00 1.40 5.83
CA LYS A 230 11.72 0.55 6.98
C LYS A 230 12.51 1.07 8.19
N LEU A 231 11.82 1.36 9.27
CA LEU A 231 12.43 1.82 10.51
C LEU A 231 13.00 0.63 11.32
N LYS A 232 13.96 0.90 12.18
CA LYS A 232 14.39 -0.09 13.17
C LYS A 232 13.29 -0.31 14.22
N PRO A 233 13.18 -1.51 14.81
CA PRO A 233 12.22 -1.77 15.87
C PRO A 233 12.31 -0.74 17.00
N ASN A 234 11.16 -0.31 17.51
CA ASN A 234 11.04 0.67 18.61
C ASN A 234 11.61 2.08 18.30
N THR A 235 11.80 2.43 17.04
CA THR A 235 12.19 3.79 16.65
C THR A 235 11.02 4.76 16.85
N ASP A 236 11.28 5.89 17.48
CA ASP A 236 10.32 7.01 17.53
C ASP A 236 10.20 7.66 16.15
N GLU A 237 9.00 7.58 15.57
CA GLU A 237 8.70 8.14 14.24
C GLU A 237 9.04 9.63 14.14
N ASN A 238 8.80 10.41 15.20
CA ASN A 238 9.09 11.84 15.19
C ASN A 238 10.60 12.14 15.15
N LYS A 239 11.42 11.30 15.80
CA LYS A 239 12.89 11.40 15.71
C LYS A 239 13.37 11.06 14.31
N ALA A 240 12.85 9.96 13.72
CA ALA A 240 13.17 9.58 12.36
C ALA A 240 12.79 10.68 11.35
N ARG A 241 11.61 11.29 11.47
CA ARG A 241 11.16 12.41 10.61
C ARG A 241 12.08 13.62 10.69
N LYS A 242 12.54 14.00 11.89
CA LYS A 242 13.49 15.12 12.08
C LYS A 242 14.84 14.82 11.42
N GLU A 243 15.35 13.61 11.60
CA GLU A 243 16.60 13.16 10.96
C GLU A 243 16.47 13.18 9.43
N LEU A 244 15.39 12.63 8.87
CA LEU A 244 15.13 12.61 7.44
C LEU A 244 15.04 14.02 6.84
N ASN A 245 14.35 14.95 7.50
CA ASN A 245 14.33 16.34 7.09
C ASN A 245 15.72 17.00 7.13
N SER A 246 16.57 16.64 8.09
CA SER A 246 17.93 17.17 8.14
C SER A 246 18.84 16.62 7.03
N ILE A 247 18.59 15.39 6.56
CA ILE A 247 19.37 14.74 5.49
C ILE A 247 18.90 15.18 4.10
N LEU A 248 17.58 15.19 3.88
CA LEU A 248 17.00 15.38 2.55
C LEU A 248 16.53 16.82 2.28
N GLY A 249 16.44 17.66 3.34
CA GLY A 249 15.95 19.03 3.24
C GLY A 249 14.45 19.15 3.56
N ASN A 250 13.91 20.38 3.42
CA ASN A 250 12.53 20.70 3.80
C ASN A 250 11.53 20.57 2.64
N ASP A 251 12.01 20.35 1.41
CA ASP A 251 11.16 20.25 0.22
C ASP A 251 10.59 18.82 0.02
N ILE A 252 10.48 18.08 1.13
CA ILE A 252 9.96 16.72 1.15
C ILE A 252 8.71 16.61 2.02
N LYS A 253 7.86 15.64 1.67
CA LYS A 253 6.70 15.23 2.45
C LYS A 253 6.90 13.80 2.90
N ILE A 254 6.85 13.57 4.21
CA ILE A 254 6.99 12.25 4.81
C ILE A 254 5.61 11.75 5.22
N LYS A 255 5.20 10.62 4.65
CA LYS A 255 3.94 9.94 4.96
C LYS A 255 4.22 8.64 5.71
N ASN A 256 3.44 8.33 6.73
CA ASN A 256 3.43 7.02 7.36
C ASN A 256 2.33 6.13 6.76
N ARG A 257 2.26 4.86 7.20
CA ARG A 257 1.28 3.88 6.71
C ARG A 257 -0.16 4.37 6.79
N ALA A 258 -0.54 5.02 7.89
CA ALA A 258 -1.88 5.56 8.07
C ALA A 258 -2.19 6.68 7.04
N GLN A 259 -1.21 7.52 6.73
CA GLN A 259 -1.33 8.59 5.75
C GLN A 259 -1.27 8.09 4.30
N LEU A 260 -0.60 6.97 4.03
CA LEU A 260 -0.61 6.32 2.71
C LEU A 260 -1.98 5.71 2.40
N ASN A 261 -2.63 5.16 3.42
CA ASN A 261 -3.93 4.51 3.34
C ASN A 261 -5.06 5.38 3.92
N ASP A 262 -4.95 6.72 3.81
CA ASP A 262 -5.87 7.68 4.44
C ASP A 262 -7.35 7.44 4.08
N SER A 263 -7.64 7.01 2.84
CA SER A 263 -8.99 6.63 2.42
C SER A 263 -9.52 5.43 3.20
N LEU A 264 -8.70 4.41 3.40
CA LEU A 264 -9.04 3.21 4.16
C LEU A 264 -9.22 3.54 5.65
N TYR A 265 -8.30 4.33 6.21
CA TYR A 265 -8.38 4.75 7.62
C TYR A 265 -9.56 5.69 7.91
N LYS A 266 -10.04 6.47 6.93
CA LYS A 266 -11.24 7.31 7.06
C LYS A 266 -12.55 6.55 6.91
N MET A 267 -12.55 5.40 6.24
CA MET A 267 -13.73 4.53 6.12
C MET A 267 -13.92 3.60 7.32
N LEU A 268 -12.87 3.38 8.10
CA LEU A 268 -12.83 2.53 9.29
C LEU A 268 -12.95 3.35 10.59
#